data_d75b5644d1fe0ccfcb2eafbb659db627
#
_entry.id   d75b5644d1fe0ccfcb2eafbb659db627
#
_cell.length_a   1.000
_cell.length_b   1.000
_cell.length_c   1.000
_cell.angle_alpha   90.00
_cell.angle_beta   90.00
_cell.angle_gamma   90.00
#
_symmetry.space_group_name_H-M   'P 1'
#
loop_
_entity.id
_entity.type
_entity.pdbx_description
1 polymer ?
#
loop_
_entity_poly.entity_id
_entity_poly.type
_entity_poly.pdbx_seq_one_letter_code
_entity_poly.pdbx_strand_id
1 'polypeptide(L)'
;MSIHHVGTIVLSESEVLKNLESTQSFMQHACRASGLTIVKESFHQFKPYGVAGSIILTDCNITIHTWPYKNEITFEMCAFGDYAKSYNFLGFFFKTLHPTCLLYTSPSP
;
A
#
# COMPACT_ATOMS: atom_id res chain seq x y z
N MET A 1 7.50 9.90 -17.99
CA MET A 1 7.51 8.43 -17.89
C MET A 1 6.99 8.02 -16.53
N SER A 2 6.17 6.99 -16.47
CA SER A 2 5.58 6.49 -15.22
C SER A 2 5.90 5.02 -15.02
N ILE A 3 5.95 4.61 -13.73
CA ILE A 3 6.11 3.20 -13.36
C ILE A 3 4.88 2.80 -12.56
N HIS A 4 4.31 1.65 -12.92
CA HIS A 4 3.15 1.11 -12.23
C HIS A 4 3.57 -0.16 -11.48
N HIS A 5 3.24 -0.20 -10.20
CA HIS A 5 3.46 -1.37 -9.35
C HIS A 5 2.09 -1.90 -8.94
N VAL A 6 1.86 -3.18 -9.21
CA VAL A 6 0.60 -3.84 -8.86
C VAL A 6 0.93 -5.13 -8.16
N GLY A 7 0.25 -5.42 -7.09
CA GLY A 7 0.54 -6.67 -6.38
C GLY A 7 -0.56 -7.12 -5.44
N THR A 8 -0.45 -8.38 -5.05
CA THR A 8 -1.27 -9.01 -4.04
C THR A 8 -0.33 -9.61 -2.99
N ILE A 9 -0.56 -9.26 -1.73
CA ILE A 9 0.21 -9.75 -0.60
C ILE A 9 -0.68 -10.68 0.22
N VAL A 10 -0.19 -11.89 0.49
CA VAL A 10 -0.89 -12.84 1.36
C VAL A 10 -0.16 -12.88 2.70
N LEU A 11 -0.90 -12.68 3.78
CA LEU A 11 -0.35 -12.63 5.13
C LEU A 11 -0.85 -13.81 5.94
N SER A 12 -0.06 -14.24 6.93
CA SER A 12 -0.52 -15.27 7.86
C SER A 12 -1.60 -14.71 8.77
N GLU A 13 -1.38 -13.51 9.29
CA GLU A 13 -2.32 -12.83 10.16
C GLU A 13 -1.88 -11.37 10.31
N SER A 14 -2.85 -10.43 10.36
CA SER A 14 -2.52 -9.03 10.60
C SER A 14 -3.73 -8.20 11.01
N GLU A 15 -3.58 -7.41 12.06
CA GLU A 15 -4.59 -6.48 12.51
C GLU A 15 -4.79 -5.30 11.56
N VAL A 16 -3.78 -4.95 10.76
CA VAL A 16 -3.92 -3.86 9.79
C VAL A 16 -4.94 -4.16 8.71
N LEU A 17 -5.27 -5.45 8.53
CA LEU A 17 -6.25 -5.85 7.52
C LEU A 17 -7.68 -5.52 7.92
N LYS A 18 -7.96 -5.33 9.20
CA LYS A 18 -9.33 -5.32 9.71
C LYS A 18 -9.94 -3.94 9.86
N ASN A 19 -9.19 -2.97 10.37
CA ASN A 19 -9.78 -1.69 10.68
C ASN A 19 -9.06 -0.52 10.01
N LEU A 20 -9.83 0.56 9.82
CA LEU A 20 -9.37 1.75 9.11
C LEU A 20 -8.21 2.43 9.83
N GLU A 21 -8.30 2.60 11.15
CA GLU A 21 -7.29 3.35 11.90
C GLU A 21 -5.91 2.72 11.78
N SER A 22 -5.81 1.42 11.99
CA SER A 22 -4.51 0.75 11.93
C SER A 22 -3.97 0.69 10.50
N THR A 23 -4.84 0.47 9.52
CA THR A 23 -4.43 0.46 8.11
C THR A 23 -3.96 1.83 7.67
N GLN A 24 -4.71 2.88 8.01
CA GLN A 24 -4.35 4.24 7.64
C GLN A 24 -3.05 4.68 8.31
N SER A 25 -2.89 4.39 9.60
CA SER A 25 -1.65 4.70 10.33
C SER A 25 -0.44 3.99 9.71
N PHE A 26 -0.60 2.73 9.37
CA PHE A 26 0.47 1.97 8.73
C PHE A 26 0.87 2.60 7.40
N MET A 27 -0.11 2.93 6.57
CA MET A 27 0.16 3.53 5.26
C MET A 27 0.81 4.91 5.38
N GLN A 28 0.34 5.73 6.32
CA GLN A 28 0.93 7.05 6.58
C GLN A 28 2.39 6.91 7.01
N HIS A 29 2.66 5.98 7.90
CA HIS A 29 4.02 5.75 8.38
C HIS A 29 4.93 5.27 7.25
N ALA A 30 4.46 4.34 6.42
CA ALA A 30 5.21 3.82 5.29
C ALA A 30 5.56 4.93 4.29
N CYS A 31 4.62 5.82 4.00
CA CYS A 31 4.85 6.95 3.11
C CYS A 31 5.91 7.89 3.67
N ARG A 32 5.79 8.26 4.93
CA ARG A 32 6.73 9.17 5.58
C ARG A 32 8.12 8.57 5.69
N ALA A 33 8.20 7.30 6.07
CA ALA A 33 9.49 6.60 6.19
C ALA A 33 10.21 6.52 4.85
N SER A 34 9.47 6.56 3.74
CA SER A 34 10.03 6.49 2.40
C SER A 34 10.34 7.86 1.79
N GLY A 35 10.08 8.92 2.54
CA GLY A 35 10.32 10.28 2.06
C GLY A 35 9.22 10.80 1.13
N LEU A 36 8.06 10.15 1.09
CA LEU A 36 6.94 10.58 0.27
C LEU A 36 6.08 11.59 1.04
N THR A 37 5.65 12.64 0.35
CA THR A 37 4.83 13.69 0.93
C THR A 37 3.36 13.47 0.58
N ILE A 38 2.53 13.27 1.60
CA ILE A 38 1.10 13.06 1.43
C ILE A 38 0.40 14.39 1.15
N VAL A 39 -0.32 14.45 0.05
CA VAL A 39 -1.11 15.62 -0.33
C VAL A 39 -2.55 15.44 0.17
N LYS A 40 -3.13 14.27 -0.08
CA LYS A 40 -4.50 13.99 0.31
C LYS A 40 -4.69 12.49 0.45
N GLU A 41 -5.60 12.09 1.33
CA GLU A 41 -5.90 10.68 1.51
C GLU A 41 -7.39 10.47 1.77
N SER A 42 -7.90 9.30 1.40
CA SER A 42 -9.27 8.91 1.63
C SER A 42 -9.31 7.42 1.92
N PHE A 43 -9.90 7.05 3.05
CA PHE A 43 -10.01 5.66 3.48
C PHE A 43 -11.45 5.33 3.82
N HIS A 44 -11.86 4.10 3.56
CA HIS A 44 -13.19 3.61 3.83
C HIS A 44 -13.13 2.30 4.60
N GLN A 45 -13.92 2.19 5.66
CA GLN A 45 -14.07 0.97 6.43
C GLN A 45 -15.27 0.19 5.94
N PHE A 46 -15.03 -1.06 5.50
CA PHE A 46 -16.11 -1.96 5.16
C PHE A 46 -16.58 -2.72 6.39
N LYS A 47 -17.83 -3.15 6.38
CA LYS A 47 -18.40 -3.96 7.45
C LYS A 47 -18.53 -5.41 6.99
N PRO A 48 -18.23 -6.39 7.84
CA PRO A 48 -17.74 -6.22 9.23
C PRO A 48 -16.27 -5.83 9.30
N TYR A 49 -15.47 -6.14 8.27
CA TYR A 49 -14.03 -5.86 8.24
C TYR A 49 -13.57 -5.56 6.84
N GLY A 50 -12.46 -4.88 6.74
CA GLY A 50 -11.84 -4.56 5.47
C GLY A 50 -11.74 -3.06 5.26
N VAL A 51 -10.70 -2.63 4.54
CA VAL A 51 -10.42 -1.23 4.32
C VAL A 51 -10.00 -1.03 2.88
N ALA A 52 -10.47 0.05 2.27
CA ALA A 52 -9.95 0.51 0.99
C ALA A 52 -9.46 1.94 1.17
N GLY A 53 -8.36 2.29 0.53
CA GLY A 53 -7.82 3.62 0.65
C GLY A 53 -7.06 4.08 -0.57
N SER A 54 -7.05 5.38 -0.76
CA SER A 54 -6.26 6.03 -1.80
C SER A 54 -5.47 7.16 -1.18
N ILE A 55 -4.21 7.26 -1.56
CA ILE A 55 -3.32 8.31 -1.10
C ILE A 55 -2.74 9.02 -2.32
N ILE A 56 -2.93 10.32 -2.37
CA ILE A 56 -2.33 11.18 -3.39
C ILE A 56 -1.08 11.79 -2.77
N LEU A 57 0.05 11.53 -3.41
CA LEU A 57 1.34 12.05 -2.98
C LEU A 57 1.84 13.03 -4.05
N THR A 58 2.92 13.73 -3.77
CA THR A 58 3.42 14.74 -4.71
C THR A 58 3.74 14.14 -6.07
N ASP A 59 4.39 12.97 -6.09
CA ASP A 59 4.86 12.35 -7.33
C ASP A 59 4.31 10.96 -7.57
N CYS A 60 3.34 10.52 -6.79
CA CYS A 60 2.75 9.21 -7.01
C CYS A 60 1.37 9.07 -6.37
N ASN A 61 0.68 8.01 -6.74
CA ASN A 61 -0.61 7.63 -6.16
C ASN A 61 -0.51 6.21 -5.65
N ILE A 62 -1.13 5.93 -4.52
CA ILE A 62 -1.19 4.59 -3.95
C ILE A 62 -2.64 4.25 -3.66
N THR A 63 -3.07 3.06 -4.08
CA THR A 63 -4.38 2.53 -3.75
C THR A 63 -4.19 1.18 -3.08
N ILE A 64 -4.90 0.94 -1.99
CA ILE A 64 -4.82 -0.29 -1.22
C ILE A 64 -6.22 -0.79 -0.91
N HIS A 65 -6.39 -2.11 -0.92
CA HIS A 65 -7.61 -2.75 -0.48
C HIS A 65 -7.26 -3.98 0.33
N THR A 66 -7.80 -4.08 1.54
CA THR A 66 -7.56 -5.24 2.40
C THR A 66 -8.74 -6.21 2.32
N TRP A 67 -8.43 -7.50 2.35
CA TRP A 67 -9.39 -8.59 2.26
C TRP A 67 -9.17 -9.54 3.44
N PRO A 68 -9.67 -9.19 4.65
CA PRO A 68 -9.34 -9.97 5.87
C PRO A 68 -9.73 -11.43 5.82
N TYR A 69 -10.84 -11.75 5.15
CA TYR A 69 -11.29 -13.15 5.06
C TYR A 69 -10.37 -14.02 4.21
N LYS A 70 -9.48 -13.40 3.43
CA LYS A 70 -8.46 -14.10 2.65
C LYS A 70 -7.05 -13.87 3.19
N ASN A 71 -6.90 -13.01 4.18
CA ASN A 71 -5.61 -12.51 4.65
C ASN A 71 -4.78 -11.94 3.50
N GLU A 72 -5.43 -11.17 2.65
CA GLU A 72 -4.81 -10.57 1.47
C GLU A 72 -4.90 -9.06 1.48
N ILE A 73 -3.89 -8.43 0.87
CA ILE A 73 -3.89 -7.01 0.55
C ILE A 73 -3.59 -6.90 -0.94
N THR A 74 -4.43 -6.18 -1.67
CA THR A 74 -4.12 -5.79 -3.04
C THR A 74 -3.72 -4.33 -3.05
N PHE A 75 -2.73 -3.99 -3.87
CA PHE A 75 -2.26 -2.61 -3.95
C PHE A 75 -1.88 -2.25 -5.37
N GLU A 76 -1.92 -0.95 -5.63
CA GLU A 76 -1.50 -0.38 -6.88
C GLU A 76 -0.80 0.94 -6.60
N MET A 77 0.35 1.16 -7.23
CA MET A 77 1.12 2.38 -7.07
C MET A 77 1.55 2.88 -8.44
N CYS A 78 1.26 4.13 -8.72
CA CYS A 78 1.67 4.79 -9.96
C CYS A 78 2.63 5.91 -9.58
N ALA A 79 3.88 5.82 -10.04
CA ALA A 79 4.92 6.76 -9.68
C ALA A 79 5.46 7.50 -10.90
N PHE A 80 5.74 8.79 -10.70
CA PHE A 80 6.32 9.67 -11.72
C PHE A 80 7.55 10.35 -11.11
N GLY A 81 8.59 10.51 -11.91
CA GLY A 81 9.78 11.25 -11.49
C GLY A 81 10.74 10.42 -10.65
N ASP A 82 10.92 10.74 -9.37
CA ASP A 82 11.88 10.05 -8.50
C ASP A 82 11.37 8.67 -8.08
N TYR A 83 11.81 7.66 -8.82
CA TYR A 83 11.38 6.28 -8.56
C TYR A 83 12.04 5.67 -7.32
N ALA A 84 13.14 6.24 -6.85
CA ALA A 84 13.82 5.71 -5.66
C ALA A 84 12.90 5.68 -4.45
N LYS A 85 12.11 6.74 -4.26
CA LYS A 85 11.17 6.82 -3.14
C LYS A 85 10.06 5.78 -3.25
N SER A 86 9.57 5.51 -4.47
CA SER A 86 8.53 4.50 -4.65
C SER A 86 9.06 3.10 -4.35
N TYR A 87 10.30 2.79 -4.77
CA TYR A 87 10.93 1.52 -4.42
C TYR A 87 11.21 1.41 -2.92
N ASN A 88 11.59 2.50 -2.27
CA ASN A 88 11.77 2.53 -0.83
C ASN A 88 10.46 2.22 -0.09
N PHE A 89 9.35 2.79 -0.57
CA PHE A 89 8.03 2.50 -0.03
C PHE A 89 7.70 1.01 -0.13
N LEU A 90 7.90 0.43 -1.31
CA LEU A 90 7.60 -0.99 -1.52
C LEU A 90 8.47 -1.88 -0.65
N GLY A 91 9.75 -1.55 -0.52
CA GLY A 91 10.65 -2.30 0.35
C GLY A 91 10.21 -2.28 1.81
N PHE A 92 9.84 -1.10 2.31
CA PHE A 92 9.33 -0.94 3.66
C PHE A 92 8.02 -1.72 3.84
N PHE A 93 7.13 -1.60 2.88
CA PHE A 93 5.81 -2.23 2.87
C PHE A 93 5.95 -3.76 2.97
N PHE A 94 6.76 -4.35 2.11
CA PHE A 94 6.96 -5.80 2.11
C PHE A 94 7.69 -6.28 3.35
N LYS A 95 8.73 -5.56 3.78
CA LYS A 95 9.50 -5.93 4.95
C LYS A 95 8.66 -5.90 6.23
N THR A 96 7.84 -4.87 6.38
CA THR A 96 7.04 -4.69 7.60
C THR A 96 5.89 -5.68 7.68
N LEU A 97 5.27 -6.01 6.55
CA LEU A 97 4.13 -6.93 6.54
C LEU A 97 4.53 -8.40 6.60
N HIS A 98 5.77 -8.74 6.27
CA HIS A 98 6.27 -10.13 6.28
C HIS A 98 5.32 -11.09 5.53
N PRO A 99 5.08 -10.86 4.24
CA PRO A 99 4.10 -11.67 3.52
C PRO A 99 4.53 -13.13 3.40
N THR A 100 3.56 -14.04 3.51
CA THR A 100 3.80 -15.46 3.26
C THR A 100 3.85 -15.75 1.78
N CYS A 101 3.19 -14.93 0.98
CA CYS A 101 3.18 -15.03 -0.47
C CYS A 101 3.02 -13.63 -1.06
N LEU A 102 3.74 -13.34 -2.12
CA LEU A 102 3.72 -12.05 -2.78
C LEU A 102 3.64 -12.23 -4.29
N LEU A 103 2.56 -11.74 -4.89
CA LEU A 103 2.41 -11.66 -6.33
C LEU A 103 2.55 -10.18 -6.71
N TYR A 104 3.66 -9.86 -7.33
CA TYR A 104 4.02 -8.47 -7.59
C TYR A 104 4.51 -8.31 -9.02
N THR A 105 4.00 -7.30 -9.70
CA THR A 105 4.45 -6.94 -11.03
C THR A 105 4.87 -5.47 -11.07
N SER A 106 5.92 -5.19 -11.80
CA SER A 106 6.41 -3.83 -12.01
C SER A 106 6.66 -3.67 -13.51
N PRO A 107 5.59 -3.43 -14.28
CA PRO A 107 5.77 -3.30 -15.73
C PRO A 107 6.62 -2.09 -16.05
N SER A 108 7.49 -2.25 -17.04
CA SER A 108 8.31 -1.14 -17.52
C SER A 108 7.43 -0.07 -18.15
N PRO A 109 7.77 1.18 -17.95
CA PRO A 109 7.06 2.27 -18.59
C PRO A 109 7.23 2.28 -20.10
#